data_89ea9d5dfc4a9b9baecdc396441fa032
#
_entry.id   89ea9d5dfc4a9b9baecdc396441fa032
#
_cell.length_a   1.000
_cell.length_b   1.000
_cell.length_c   1.000
_cell.angle_alpha   90.00
_cell.angle_beta   90.00
_cell.angle_gamma   90.00
#
_symmetry.space_group_name_H-M   'P 1'
#
loop_
_entity.id
_entity.type
_entity.pdbx_description
1 polymer ?
#
loop_
_entity_poly.entity_id
_entity_poly.type
_entity_poly.pdbx_seq_one_letter_code
_entity_poly.pdbx_strand_id
1 'polypeptide(L)'
;MSVETFAEGRKALKFGAQKINLHQAGHEFDPKAKHPIPGSGDLCFISETPLADAIAHLQASGVVIEEGPVERTGATGRLRSVYLRDPDGNLIEISNLIA
;
A
#
# COMPACT_ATOMS: atom_id res chain seq x y z
N MET A 1 9.15 -15.45 3.53
CA MET A 1 8.78 -14.37 2.59
C MET A 1 8.85 -14.92 1.18
N SER A 2 7.85 -14.66 0.36
CA SER A 2 7.80 -15.16 -1.01
C SER A 2 7.71 -14.02 -2.02
N VAL A 3 8.14 -14.29 -3.26
CA VAL A 3 7.98 -13.34 -4.36
C VAL A 3 6.66 -13.64 -5.06
N GLU A 4 5.85 -12.61 -5.27
CA GLU A 4 4.61 -12.70 -6.02
C GLU A 4 4.70 -11.80 -7.24
N THR A 5 4.31 -12.32 -8.41
CA THR A 5 4.26 -11.55 -9.65
C THR A 5 2.79 -11.27 -10.00
N PHE A 6 2.48 -10.02 -10.26
CA PHE A 6 1.12 -9.59 -10.59
C PHE A 6 1.17 -8.51 -11.67
N ALA A 7 0.02 -8.16 -12.22
CA ALA A 7 -0.21 -7.03 -13.14
C ALA A 7 1.02 -6.64 -13.99
N GLU A 8 1.18 -7.24 -15.17
CA GLU A 8 2.21 -6.88 -16.15
C GLU A 8 3.65 -7.06 -15.65
N GLY A 9 3.89 -8.10 -14.86
CA GLY A 9 5.23 -8.44 -14.39
C GLY A 9 5.67 -7.67 -13.14
N ARG A 10 4.78 -6.91 -12.52
CA ARG A 10 5.07 -6.26 -11.23
C ARG A 10 5.28 -7.31 -10.16
N LYS A 11 6.20 -7.05 -9.24
CA LYS A 11 6.58 -7.99 -8.20
C LYS A 11 6.39 -7.38 -6.82
N ALA A 12 6.07 -8.25 -5.86
CA ALA A 12 5.99 -7.90 -4.45
C ALA A 12 6.63 -8.99 -3.60
N LEU A 13 7.11 -8.60 -2.44
CA LEU A 13 7.53 -9.54 -1.39
C LEU A 13 6.34 -9.74 -0.45
N LYS A 14 5.90 -10.97 -0.30
CA LYS A 14 4.74 -11.32 0.52
C LYS A 14 5.17 -12.00 1.81
N PHE A 15 4.57 -11.58 2.92
CA PHE A 15 4.77 -12.20 4.23
C PHE A 15 3.45 -12.16 5.00
N GLY A 16 2.91 -13.34 5.30
CA GLY A 16 1.57 -13.43 5.87
C GLY A 16 0.53 -12.79 4.95
N ALA A 17 -0.28 -11.89 5.47
CA ALA A 17 -1.25 -11.12 4.71
C ALA A 17 -0.70 -9.77 4.20
N GLN A 18 0.58 -9.51 4.42
CA GLN A 18 1.22 -8.23 4.11
C GLN A 18 2.11 -8.34 2.89
N LYS A 19 2.40 -7.22 2.25
CA LYS A 19 3.34 -7.20 1.14
C LYS A 19 4.12 -5.89 1.05
N ILE A 20 5.29 -5.99 0.46
CA ILE A 20 6.12 -4.86 0.07
C ILE A 20 6.14 -4.86 -1.46
N ASN A 21 5.63 -3.80 -2.08
CA ASN A 21 5.66 -3.67 -3.53
C ASN A 21 7.08 -3.30 -3.98
N LEU A 22 7.55 -3.96 -5.04
CA LEU A 22 8.86 -3.70 -5.59
C LEU A 22 8.73 -2.84 -6.83
N HIS A 23 9.61 -1.84 -6.94
CA HIS A 23 9.74 -1.01 -8.13
C HIS A 23 11.15 -1.13 -8.67
N GLN A 24 11.28 -1.23 -9.98
CA GLN A 24 12.58 -1.17 -10.64
C GLN A 24 12.98 0.28 -10.82
N ALA A 25 14.19 0.64 -10.42
CA ALA A 25 14.69 2.01 -10.58
C ALA A 25 14.60 2.43 -12.06
N GLY A 26 14.00 3.60 -12.30
CA GLY A 26 13.76 4.12 -13.65
C GLY A 26 12.51 3.58 -14.33
N HIS A 27 11.83 2.60 -13.74
CA HIS A 27 10.62 1.98 -14.30
C HIS A 27 9.51 1.89 -13.24
N GLU A 28 9.46 2.85 -12.32
CA GLU A 28 8.44 2.90 -11.28
C GLU A 28 7.05 3.11 -11.89
N PHE A 29 6.04 2.58 -11.21
CA PHE A 29 4.64 2.72 -11.59
C PHE A 29 3.87 3.40 -10.46
N ASP A 30 2.77 4.07 -10.79
CA ASP A 30 1.92 4.71 -9.78
C ASP A 30 0.90 3.72 -9.21
N PRO A 31 0.57 3.82 -7.91
CA PRO A 31 1.19 4.74 -6.94
C PRO A 31 2.58 4.29 -6.52
N LYS A 32 3.40 5.24 -6.07
CA LYS A 32 4.80 4.98 -5.69
C LYS A 32 5.23 5.96 -4.60
N ALA A 33 6.40 5.74 -4.00
CA ALA A 33 7.00 6.68 -3.07
C ALA A 33 7.14 8.07 -3.73
N LYS A 34 7.07 9.12 -2.94
CA LYS A 34 7.21 10.50 -3.43
C LYS A 34 8.57 10.72 -4.09
N HIS A 35 9.60 10.11 -3.51
CA HIS A 35 10.96 10.11 -4.03
C HIS A 35 11.38 8.65 -4.25
N PRO A 36 10.97 8.02 -5.38
CA PRO A 36 11.18 6.59 -5.60
C PRO A 36 12.62 6.31 -6.03
N ILE A 37 13.50 6.21 -5.06
CA ILE A 37 14.92 5.89 -5.22
C ILE A 37 15.21 4.58 -4.47
N PRO A 38 16.34 3.92 -4.75
CA PRO A 38 16.75 2.77 -3.94
C PRO A 38 16.74 3.13 -2.45
N GLY A 39 16.03 2.32 -1.65
CA GLY A 39 15.84 2.58 -0.23
C GLY A 39 14.50 3.21 0.15
N SER A 40 13.73 3.73 -0.82
CA SER A 40 12.36 4.18 -0.56
C SER A 40 11.41 2.97 -0.44
N GLY A 41 10.22 3.19 0.14
CA GLY A 41 9.27 2.13 0.40
C GLY A 41 7.91 2.35 -0.27
N ASP A 42 7.26 1.24 -0.59
CA ASP A 42 5.87 1.16 -1.06
C ASP A 42 5.27 -0.05 -0.35
N LEU A 43 4.58 0.22 0.77
CA LEU A 43 4.17 -0.81 1.71
C LEU A 43 2.64 -0.92 1.75
N CYS A 44 2.14 -2.15 1.69
CA CYS A 44 0.72 -2.43 1.80
C CYS A 44 0.45 -3.25 3.06
N PHE A 45 -0.35 -2.71 3.96
CA PHE A 45 -0.74 -3.36 5.20
C PHE A 45 -2.23 -3.69 5.19
N ILE A 46 -2.56 -4.96 5.38
CA ILE A 46 -3.94 -5.39 5.56
C ILE A 46 -4.26 -5.32 7.04
N SER A 47 -5.31 -4.56 7.37
CA SER A 47 -5.76 -4.37 8.74
C SER A 47 -7.08 -5.08 8.97
N GLU A 48 -7.28 -5.60 10.18
CA GLU A 48 -8.58 -6.12 10.63
C GLU A 48 -9.50 -5.00 11.13
N THR A 49 -8.94 -3.83 11.45
CA THR A 49 -9.74 -2.66 11.83
C THR A 49 -10.56 -2.20 10.63
N PRO A 50 -11.89 -2.02 10.76
CA PRO A 50 -12.71 -1.48 9.67
C PRO A 50 -12.11 -0.20 9.12
N LEU A 51 -12.05 -0.07 7.81
CA LEU A 51 -11.34 1.02 7.15
C LEU A 51 -11.86 2.40 7.55
N ALA A 52 -13.17 2.53 7.76
CA ALA A 52 -13.76 3.78 8.23
C ALA A 52 -13.18 4.21 9.58
N ASP A 53 -12.97 3.26 10.49
CA ASP A 53 -12.38 3.54 11.79
C ASP A 53 -10.90 3.88 11.68
N ALA A 54 -10.17 3.19 10.80
CA ALA A 54 -8.77 3.48 10.52
C ALA A 54 -8.62 4.89 9.96
N ILE A 55 -9.47 5.28 9.02
CA ILE A 55 -9.48 6.63 8.43
C ILE A 55 -9.72 7.68 9.52
N ALA A 56 -10.73 7.46 10.36
CA ALA A 56 -11.05 8.40 11.44
C ALA A 56 -9.87 8.56 12.40
N HIS A 57 -9.19 7.46 12.74
CA HIS A 57 -8.01 7.49 13.60
C HIS A 57 -6.86 8.26 12.96
N LEU A 58 -6.59 8.01 11.69
CA LEU A 58 -5.53 8.70 10.96
C LEU A 58 -5.79 10.20 10.89
N GLN A 59 -7.01 10.60 10.56
CA GLN A 59 -7.39 12.01 10.47
C GLN A 59 -7.31 12.69 11.84
N ALA A 60 -7.75 12.02 12.90
CA ALA A 60 -7.65 12.53 14.27
C ALA A 60 -6.17 12.70 14.70
N SER A 61 -5.27 11.91 14.13
CA SER A 61 -3.83 12.00 14.39
C SER A 61 -3.10 12.99 13.47
N GLY A 62 -3.83 13.72 12.63
CA GLY A 62 -3.26 14.72 11.73
C GLY A 62 -2.67 14.15 10.46
N VAL A 63 -2.96 12.91 10.13
CA VAL A 63 -2.47 12.29 8.88
C VAL A 63 -3.41 12.60 7.73
N VAL A 64 -2.86 13.04 6.60
CA VAL A 64 -3.61 13.33 5.38
C VAL A 64 -3.75 12.05 4.56
N ILE A 65 -4.99 11.70 4.20
CA ILE A 65 -5.28 10.64 3.26
C ILE A 65 -5.17 11.22 1.85
N GLU A 66 -4.21 10.73 1.06
CA GLU A 66 -3.98 11.25 -0.30
C GLU A 66 -4.94 10.67 -1.32
N GLU A 67 -5.30 9.41 -1.17
CA GLU A 67 -6.21 8.74 -2.10
C GLU A 67 -7.03 7.71 -1.34
N GLY A 68 -8.27 7.54 -1.75
CA GLY A 68 -9.14 6.50 -1.23
C GLY A 68 -10.26 7.03 -0.34
N PRO A 69 -11.16 6.12 0.05
CA PRO A 69 -11.12 4.66 -0.18
C PRO A 69 -11.30 4.28 -1.65
N VAL A 70 -10.47 3.37 -2.12
CA VAL A 70 -10.54 2.82 -3.49
C VAL A 70 -10.40 1.31 -3.44
N GLU A 71 -10.96 0.62 -4.43
CA GLU A 71 -10.79 -0.82 -4.53
C GLU A 71 -9.53 -1.16 -5.33
N ARG A 72 -8.80 -2.17 -4.87
CA ARG A 72 -7.59 -2.66 -5.50
C ARG A 72 -7.54 -4.18 -5.47
N THR A 73 -6.73 -4.77 -6.35
CA THR A 73 -6.41 -6.18 -6.31
C THR A 73 -5.19 -6.38 -5.44
N GLY A 74 -5.35 -7.15 -4.36
CA GLY A 74 -4.27 -7.46 -3.44
C GLY A 74 -3.71 -8.86 -3.63
N ALA A 75 -2.75 -9.21 -2.79
CA ALA A 75 -2.09 -10.52 -2.83
C ALA A 75 -3.04 -11.68 -2.51
N THR A 76 -4.08 -11.45 -1.72
CA THR A 76 -5.00 -12.48 -1.25
C THR A 76 -6.44 -12.23 -1.68
N GLY A 77 -6.70 -11.26 -2.55
CA GLY A 77 -8.03 -10.94 -3.03
C GLY A 77 -8.22 -9.45 -3.23
N ARG A 78 -9.48 -9.04 -3.33
CA ARG A 78 -9.83 -7.63 -3.52
C ARG A 78 -9.68 -6.88 -2.20
N LEU A 79 -9.18 -5.66 -2.30
CA LEU A 79 -8.93 -4.77 -1.17
C LEU A 79 -9.69 -3.47 -1.33
N ARG A 80 -10.10 -2.89 -0.23
CA ARG A 80 -10.47 -1.47 -0.16
C ARG A 80 -9.38 -0.77 0.59
N SER A 81 -8.80 0.27 -0.01
CA SER A 81 -7.54 0.85 0.43
C SER A 81 -7.60 2.36 0.55
N VAL A 82 -6.79 2.88 1.47
CA VAL A 82 -6.41 4.30 1.50
C VAL A 82 -4.90 4.39 1.42
N TYR A 83 -4.43 5.49 0.83
CA TYR A 83 -3.01 5.76 0.65
C TYR A 83 -2.61 7.00 1.41
N LEU A 84 -1.47 6.92 2.06
CA LEU A 84 -0.88 8.03 2.81
C LEU A 84 0.63 8.00 2.66
N ARG A 85 1.29 9.04 3.16
CA ARG A 85 2.75 9.14 3.15
C ARG A 85 3.27 9.11 4.57
N ASP A 86 4.41 8.43 4.77
CA ASP A 86 5.14 8.60 6.02
C ASP A 86 5.93 9.92 5.98
N PRO A 87 6.61 10.33 7.08
CA PRO A 87 7.37 11.58 7.09
C PRO A 87 8.46 11.68 6.03
N ASP A 88 8.96 10.56 5.53
CA ASP A 88 10.00 10.51 4.51
C ASP A 88 9.42 10.41 3.09
N GLY A 89 8.09 10.44 2.95
CA GLY A 89 7.41 10.36 1.67
C GLY A 89 7.25 8.96 1.10
N ASN A 90 7.54 7.92 1.88
CA ASN A 90 7.26 6.55 1.47
C ASN A 90 5.76 6.33 1.31
N LEU A 91 5.38 5.48 0.37
CA LEU A 91 3.98 5.16 0.14
C LEU A 91 3.52 4.09 1.13
N ILE A 92 2.44 4.41 1.85
CA ILE A 92 1.80 3.49 2.79
C ILE A 92 0.37 3.26 2.33
N GLU A 93 0.01 2.00 2.13
CA GLU A 93 -1.36 1.60 1.82
C GLU A 93 -1.94 0.85 3.01
N ILE A 94 -3.08 1.28 3.50
CA ILE A 94 -3.83 0.60 4.55
C ILE A 94 -5.10 0.05 3.92
N SER A 95 -5.36 -1.24 4.10
CA SER A 95 -6.39 -1.94 3.36
C SER A 95 -7.22 -2.84 4.25
N ASN A 96 -8.48 -3.02 3.86
CA ASN A 96 -9.32 -4.13 4.32
C ASN A 96 -9.52 -5.11 3.18
N LEU A 97 -9.52 -6.40 3.49
CA LEU A 97 -9.97 -7.42 2.54
C LEU A 97 -11.48 -7.26 2.33
N ILE A 98 -11.90 -7.26 1.08
CA ILE A 98 -13.31 -7.34 0.70
C ILE A 98 -13.49 -8.61 -0.12
N ALA A 99 -14.46 -9.38 0.22
CA ALA A 99 -14.67 -10.72 -0.35
C ALA A 99 -14.66 -10.75 -1.89
#